data_b7d6c5184940c0f2b67a54d7c35ac466
#
_entry.id   b7d6c5184940c0f2b67a54d7c35ac466
#
_cell.length_a   1.000
_cell.length_b   1.000
_cell.length_c   1.000
_cell.angle_alpha   90.00
_cell.angle_beta   90.00
_cell.angle_gamma   90.00
#
_symmetry.space_group_name_H-M   'P 1'
#
loop_
_entity.id
_entity.type
_entity.pdbx_description
1 polymer ?
#
loop_
_entity_poly.entity_id
_entity_poly.type
_entity_poly.pdbx_seq_one_letter_code
_entity_poly.pdbx_strand_id
1 'polypeptide(L)'
;MTQFVIHPSIWQYDTCQAFAQDFHLGPQDLLLTNEFLYTPYFAPLNLPCPVLFQEKYGLGEPSDEMVEAIYRDMPKEVTRVIAVGGGGVLDIAKLLVLQHVTPILDLYDGKLPLQKARDLVLVPTTCGTGSEVTNISILALLSRRTKKGLAHESMFADQAVLIPELLKGLPFSVFATSSIDA
;
A
#
# COMPACT_ATOMS: atom_id res chain seq x y z
N MET A 1 -22.57 -14.53 -21.65
CA MET A 1 -21.76 -13.35 -21.95
C MET A 1 -20.63 -13.31 -20.92
N THR A 2 -19.38 -13.40 -21.35
CA THR A 2 -18.22 -13.39 -20.43
C THR A 2 -17.67 -11.97 -20.43
N GLN A 3 -17.64 -11.32 -19.25
CA GLN A 3 -17.03 -10.00 -19.09
C GLN A 3 -15.64 -10.17 -18.49
N PHE A 4 -14.62 -9.62 -19.13
CA PHE A 4 -13.29 -9.46 -18.54
C PHE A 4 -13.17 -8.04 -18.03
N VAL A 5 -12.85 -7.92 -16.75
CA VAL A 5 -12.59 -6.62 -16.10
C VAL A 5 -11.12 -6.62 -15.71
N ILE A 6 -10.41 -5.57 -16.11
CA ILE A 6 -9.01 -5.35 -15.71
C ILE A 6 -9.05 -4.34 -14.55
N HIS A 7 -8.51 -4.72 -13.41
CA HIS A 7 -8.28 -3.88 -12.26
C HIS A 7 -6.79 -3.84 -11.94
N PRO A 8 -6.28 -2.73 -11.44
CA PRO A 8 -6.85 -1.37 -11.31
C PRO A 8 -6.76 -0.54 -12.60
N SER A 9 -7.28 0.69 -12.57
CA SER A 9 -6.90 1.70 -13.56
C SER A 9 -5.42 2.06 -13.35
N ILE A 10 -4.63 2.13 -14.43
CA ILE A 10 -3.20 2.45 -14.34
C ILE A 10 -2.98 3.88 -14.82
N TRP A 11 -2.32 4.68 -14.00
CA TRP A 11 -1.96 6.07 -14.27
C TRP A 11 -0.44 6.24 -14.23
N GLN A 12 0.08 7.16 -15.00
CA GLN A 12 1.50 7.52 -14.98
C GLN A 12 1.66 9.01 -14.79
N TYR A 13 2.57 9.39 -13.89
CA TYR A 13 2.98 10.77 -13.65
C TYR A 13 4.50 10.87 -13.68
N ASP A 14 5.02 11.98 -14.21
CA ASP A 14 6.46 12.19 -14.26
C ASP A 14 7.05 12.48 -12.87
N THR A 15 6.27 13.13 -11.99
CA THR A 15 6.71 13.57 -10.65
C THR A 15 5.66 13.32 -9.58
N CYS A 16 6.12 13.19 -8.33
CA CYS A 16 5.26 13.12 -7.15
C CYS A 16 4.42 14.39 -6.97
N GLN A 17 4.95 15.55 -7.37
CA GLN A 17 4.22 16.82 -7.33
C GLN A 17 3.01 16.79 -8.27
N ALA A 18 3.19 16.38 -9.52
CA ALA A 18 2.10 16.31 -10.49
C ALA A 18 1.01 15.32 -10.01
N PHE A 19 1.41 14.16 -9.50
CA PHE A 19 0.50 13.20 -8.88
C PHE A 19 -0.30 13.81 -7.72
N ALA A 20 0.39 14.45 -6.75
CA ALA A 20 -0.26 15.01 -5.57
C ALA A 20 -1.26 16.11 -5.91
N GLN A 21 -0.96 16.93 -6.94
CA GLN A 21 -1.85 17.97 -7.41
C GLN A 21 -3.10 17.43 -8.12
N ASP A 22 -2.92 16.47 -9.02
CA ASP A 22 -4.02 15.91 -9.81
C ASP A 22 -4.97 15.05 -8.94
N PHE A 23 -4.41 14.28 -8.01
CA PHE A 23 -5.19 13.48 -7.04
C PHE A 23 -5.78 14.32 -5.89
N HIS A 24 -5.48 15.62 -5.81
CA HIS A 24 -5.98 16.54 -4.79
C HIS A 24 -5.84 15.96 -3.38
N LEU A 25 -4.61 15.54 -3.01
CA LEU A 25 -4.34 14.95 -1.70
C LEU A 25 -4.80 15.90 -0.57
N GLY A 26 -5.65 15.38 0.30
CA GLY A 26 -6.38 16.15 1.30
C GLY A 26 -6.36 15.52 2.70
N PRO A 27 -7.03 16.15 3.68
CA PRO A 27 -6.99 15.72 5.07
C PRO A 27 -7.68 14.37 5.35
N GLN A 28 -8.49 13.88 4.41
CA GLN A 28 -9.14 12.56 4.51
C GLN A 28 -8.36 11.44 3.82
N ASP A 29 -7.18 11.76 3.27
CA ASP A 29 -6.26 10.78 2.72
C ASP A 29 -5.27 10.32 3.80
N LEU A 30 -4.88 9.07 3.78
CA LEU A 30 -3.72 8.57 4.51
C LEU A 30 -2.59 8.30 3.51
N LEU A 31 -1.44 8.91 3.72
CA LEU A 31 -0.22 8.54 3.01
C LEU A 31 0.56 7.53 3.87
N LEU A 32 0.56 6.26 3.45
CA LEU A 32 1.38 5.20 4.03
C LEU A 32 2.65 5.06 3.18
N THR A 33 3.81 5.28 3.78
CA THR A 33 5.08 5.26 3.06
C THR A 33 6.26 4.95 3.98
N ASN A 34 7.48 5.15 3.50
CA ASN A 34 8.70 5.13 4.29
C ASN A 34 9.29 6.54 4.39
N GLU A 35 9.96 6.86 5.50
CA GLU A 35 10.52 8.20 5.74
C GLU A 35 11.55 8.60 4.69
N PHE A 36 12.36 7.64 4.21
CA PHE A 36 13.36 7.88 3.16
C PHE A 36 12.74 8.20 1.80
N LEU A 37 11.49 7.80 1.53
CA LEU A 37 10.71 8.18 0.34
C LEU A 37 9.97 9.50 0.57
N TYR A 38 9.40 9.67 1.76
CA TYR A 38 8.64 10.87 2.09
C TYR A 38 9.51 12.12 2.07
N THR A 39 10.67 12.07 2.72
CA THR A 39 11.53 13.25 2.93
C THR A 39 11.92 13.95 1.63
N PRO A 40 12.44 13.28 0.59
CA PRO A 40 12.82 13.95 -0.66
C PRO A 40 11.65 14.29 -1.59
N TYR A 41 10.57 13.50 -1.59
CA TYR A 41 9.55 13.59 -2.64
C TYR A 41 8.22 14.22 -2.19
N PHE A 42 7.83 14.03 -0.94
CA PHE A 42 6.52 14.47 -0.45
C PHE A 42 6.59 15.56 0.62
N ALA A 43 7.62 15.57 1.48
CA ALA A 43 7.76 16.61 2.50
C ALA A 43 7.80 18.04 1.92
N PRO A 44 8.49 18.32 0.79
CA PRO A 44 8.49 19.65 0.19
C PRO A 44 7.13 20.12 -0.31
N LEU A 45 6.17 19.19 -0.51
CA LEU A 45 4.84 19.52 -1.04
C LEU A 45 3.89 20.04 0.05
N ASN A 46 4.23 19.92 1.33
CA ASN A 46 3.42 20.36 2.47
C ASN A 46 1.97 19.85 2.39
N LEU A 47 1.81 18.56 2.13
CA LEU A 47 0.50 17.94 1.96
C LEU A 47 -0.32 17.98 3.25
N PRO A 48 -1.62 18.26 3.21
CA PRO A 48 -2.47 18.31 4.41
C PRO A 48 -2.91 16.94 4.94
N CYS A 49 -2.52 15.85 4.25
CA CYS A 49 -2.90 14.50 4.62
C CYS A 49 -2.05 13.95 5.78
N PRO A 50 -2.63 13.13 6.68
CA PRO A 50 -1.87 12.33 7.64
C PRO A 50 -0.86 11.43 6.95
N VAL A 51 0.31 11.26 7.57
CA VAL A 51 1.39 10.40 7.07
C VAL A 51 1.76 9.38 8.14
N LEU A 52 1.80 8.11 7.76
CA LEU A 52 2.32 7.03 8.59
C LEU A 52 3.53 6.40 7.91
N PHE A 53 4.61 6.23 8.68
CA PHE A 53 5.83 5.59 8.20
C PHE A 53 5.87 4.14 8.64
N GLN A 54 5.88 3.24 7.67
CA GLN A 54 5.78 1.80 7.91
C GLN A 54 6.88 1.29 8.85
N GLU A 55 8.11 1.77 8.72
CA GLU A 55 9.24 1.34 9.53
C GLU A 55 9.13 1.68 11.02
N LYS A 56 8.24 2.60 11.43
CA LYS A 56 7.95 2.88 12.85
C LYS A 56 7.18 1.75 13.53
N TYR A 57 6.57 0.89 12.75
CA TYR A 57 5.76 -0.23 13.24
C TYR A 57 6.50 -1.58 13.17
N GLY A 58 7.67 -1.60 12.59
CA GLY A 58 8.53 -2.77 12.50
C GLY A 58 9.44 -2.73 11.29
N LEU A 59 10.53 -3.47 11.36
CA LEU A 59 11.49 -3.63 10.27
C LEU A 59 11.27 -4.96 9.54
N GLY A 60 11.58 -4.97 8.26
CA GLY A 60 11.53 -6.18 7.44
C GLY A 60 10.16 -6.43 6.81
N GLU A 61 9.74 -7.69 6.82
CA GLU A 61 8.51 -8.12 6.14
C GLU A 61 7.25 -7.65 6.88
N PRO A 62 6.15 -7.37 6.14
CA PRO A 62 4.89 -6.98 6.76
C PRO A 62 4.36 -8.11 7.64
N SER A 63 3.87 -7.75 8.84
CA SER A 63 3.32 -8.70 9.80
C SER A 63 1.92 -8.31 10.27
N ASP A 64 1.22 -9.29 10.85
CA ASP A 64 -0.08 -9.08 11.48
C ASP A 64 -0.03 -7.98 12.55
N GLU A 65 0.98 -8.01 13.44
CA GLU A 65 1.16 -7.01 14.50
C GLU A 65 1.41 -5.61 13.92
N MET A 66 2.19 -5.51 12.83
CA MET A 66 2.46 -4.25 12.15
C MET A 66 1.17 -3.64 11.58
N VAL A 67 0.36 -4.44 10.90
CA VAL A 67 -0.92 -3.97 10.33
C VAL A 67 -1.87 -3.51 11.43
N GLU A 68 -1.98 -4.25 12.53
CA GLU A 68 -2.85 -3.86 13.65
C GLU A 68 -2.38 -2.55 14.32
N ALA A 69 -1.07 -2.36 14.45
CA ALA A 69 -0.52 -1.14 15.00
C ALA A 69 -0.77 0.07 14.08
N ILE A 70 -0.53 -0.07 12.77
CA ILE A 70 -0.82 0.98 11.78
C ILE A 70 -2.32 1.30 11.75
N TYR A 71 -3.20 0.29 11.77
CA TYR A 71 -4.65 0.49 11.77
C TYR A 71 -5.14 1.23 13.01
N ARG A 72 -4.56 0.96 14.16
CA ARG A 72 -4.87 1.67 15.41
C ARG A 72 -4.50 3.15 15.36
N ASP A 73 -3.37 3.48 14.72
CA ASP A 73 -2.86 4.85 14.62
C ASP A 73 -3.46 5.61 13.42
N MET A 74 -4.15 4.90 12.52
CA MET A 74 -4.81 5.50 11.36
C MET A 74 -5.99 6.37 11.81
N PRO A 75 -6.07 7.64 11.37
CA PRO A 75 -7.21 8.50 11.66
C PRO A 75 -8.54 7.90 11.16
N LYS A 76 -9.60 8.03 11.95
CA LYS A 76 -10.91 7.42 11.65
C LYS A 76 -11.61 8.05 10.45
N GLU A 77 -11.27 9.29 10.16
CA GLU A 77 -11.85 10.09 9.07
C GLU A 77 -11.27 9.76 7.70
N VAL A 78 -10.27 8.88 7.65
CA VAL A 78 -9.63 8.46 6.38
C VAL A 78 -10.65 7.73 5.50
N THR A 79 -10.80 8.25 4.28
CA THR A 79 -11.66 7.67 3.24
C THR A 79 -10.87 7.08 2.09
N ARG A 80 -9.58 7.47 1.95
CA ARG A 80 -8.69 6.96 0.91
C ARG A 80 -7.30 6.67 1.48
N VAL A 81 -6.76 5.49 1.19
CA VAL A 81 -5.38 5.10 1.53
C VAL A 81 -4.52 5.19 0.28
N ILE A 82 -3.44 5.94 0.37
CA ILE A 82 -2.44 6.10 -0.67
C ILE A 82 -1.15 5.46 -0.14
N ALA A 83 -0.72 4.37 -0.73
CA ALA A 83 0.50 3.67 -0.33
C ALA A 83 1.60 3.89 -1.34
N VAL A 84 2.72 4.42 -0.89
CA VAL A 84 3.92 4.67 -1.71
C VAL A 84 5.07 3.85 -1.13
N GLY A 85 5.49 2.80 -1.82
CA GLY A 85 6.54 1.94 -1.31
C GLY A 85 6.75 0.65 -2.09
N GLY A 86 7.56 -0.24 -1.56
CA GLY A 86 7.72 -1.60 -2.07
C GLY A 86 6.51 -2.48 -1.76
N GLY A 87 6.51 -3.71 -2.28
CA GLY A 87 5.39 -4.66 -2.16
C GLY A 87 4.84 -4.82 -0.74
N GLY A 88 5.70 -4.82 0.29
CA GLY A 88 5.26 -4.93 1.69
C GLY A 88 4.38 -3.76 2.15
N VAL A 89 4.71 -2.52 1.79
CA VAL A 89 3.89 -1.33 2.10
C VAL A 89 2.55 -1.41 1.36
N LEU A 90 2.58 -1.85 0.09
CA LEU A 90 1.38 -2.00 -0.72
C LEU A 90 0.46 -3.09 -0.16
N ASP A 91 1.02 -4.21 0.29
CA ASP A 91 0.26 -5.32 0.88
C ASP A 91 -0.42 -4.94 2.20
N ILE A 92 0.25 -4.14 3.04
CA ILE A 92 -0.36 -3.55 4.26
C ILE A 92 -1.56 -2.70 3.88
N ALA A 93 -1.41 -1.79 2.91
CA ALA A 93 -2.45 -0.86 2.51
C ALA A 93 -3.72 -1.55 2.01
N LYS A 94 -3.60 -2.68 1.32
CA LYS A 94 -4.74 -3.50 0.88
C LYS A 94 -5.63 -3.97 2.02
N LEU A 95 -5.06 -4.19 3.20
CA LEU A 95 -5.82 -4.57 4.39
C LEU A 95 -6.44 -3.36 5.08
N LEU A 96 -5.75 -2.21 5.10
CA LEU A 96 -6.24 -1.00 5.75
C LEU A 96 -7.51 -0.43 5.12
N VAL A 97 -7.81 -0.78 3.87
CA VAL A 97 -9.04 -0.31 3.19
C VAL A 97 -10.27 -1.13 3.52
N LEU A 98 -10.11 -2.25 4.20
CA LEU A 98 -11.24 -3.09 4.61
C LEU A 98 -12.04 -2.45 5.76
N GLN A 99 -13.31 -2.80 5.84
CA GLN A 99 -14.21 -2.33 6.90
C GLN A 99 -13.81 -2.88 8.26
N HIS A 100 -13.41 -4.15 8.30
CA HIS A 100 -12.95 -4.84 9.48
C HIS A 100 -11.51 -5.30 9.25
N VAL A 101 -10.55 -4.68 9.93
CA VAL A 101 -9.13 -5.01 9.78
C VAL A 101 -8.63 -5.87 10.93
N THR A 102 -9.13 -5.63 12.12
CA THR A 102 -8.67 -6.30 13.34
C THR A 102 -9.78 -7.15 13.97
N PRO A 103 -9.44 -8.29 14.58
CA PRO A 103 -8.11 -8.92 14.62
C PRO A 103 -7.68 -9.47 13.25
N ILE A 104 -6.42 -9.25 12.85
CA ILE A 104 -5.91 -9.73 11.55
C ILE A 104 -6.01 -11.25 11.41
N LEU A 105 -5.76 -11.99 12.48
CA LEU A 105 -5.86 -13.44 12.45
C LEU A 105 -7.27 -13.91 12.07
N ASP A 106 -8.31 -13.22 12.50
CA ASP A 106 -9.69 -13.54 12.16
C ASP A 106 -10.04 -13.23 10.70
N LEU A 107 -9.40 -12.19 10.11
CA LEU A 107 -9.46 -11.96 8.65
C LEU A 107 -8.87 -13.13 7.88
N TYR A 108 -7.67 -13.56 8.25
CA TYR A 108 -6.96 -14.66 7.60
C TYR A 108 -7.61 -16.05 7.85
N ASP A 109 -8.42 -16.16 8.88
CA ASP A 109 -9.22 -17.36 9.18
C ASP A 109 -10.61 -17.36 8.52
N GLY A 110 -10.95 -16.28 7.80
CA GLY A 110 -12.26 -16.16 7.14
C GLY A 110 -13.43 -15.91 8.09
N LYS A 111 -13.16 -15.42 9.31
CA LYS A 111 -14.20 -15.12 10.33
C LYS A 111 -14.77 -13.71 10.18
N LEU A 112 -14.04 -12.81 9.53
CA LEU A 112 -14.47 -11.43 9.26
C LEU A 112 -14.78 -11.25 7.78
N PRO A 113 -15.80 -10.44 7.43
CA PRO A 113 -16.13 -10.17 6.04
C PRO A 113 -15.07 -9.28 5.40
N LEU A 114 -14.70 -9.59 4.15
CA LEU A 114 -13.77 -8.83 3.34
C LEU A 114 -14.55 -7.81 2.50
N GLN A 115 -14.90 -6.69 3.09
CA GLN A 115 -15.62 -5.59 2.44
C GLN A 115 -14.75 -4.34 2.38
N LYS A 116 -14.63 -3.74 1.21
CA LYS A 116 -13.93 -2.49 1.02
C LYS A 116 -14.72 -1.32 1.63
N ALA A 117 -14.05 -0.48 2.40
CA ALA A 117 -14.64 0.68 3.06
C ALA A 117 -13.92 1.99 2.70
N ARG A 118 -12.78 1.91 2.01
CA ARG A 118 -11.95 3.06 1.63
C ARG A 118 -11.40 2.86 0.23
N ASP A 119 -11.17 3.95 -0.48
CA ASP A 119 -10.46 3.91 -1.75
C ASP A 119 -8.98 3.56 -1.55
N LEU A 120 -8.39 2.90 -2.54
CA LEU A 120 -7.00 2.44 -2.51
C LEU A 120 -6.24 2.92 -3.74
N VAL A 121 -5.16 3.66 -3.48
CA VAL A 121 -4.19 4.08 -4.50
C VAL A 121 -2.84 3.46 -4.17
N LEU A 122 -2.27 2.71 -5.09
CA LEU A 122 -0.99 2.04 -4.90
C LEU A 122 0.07 2.63 -5.85
N VAL A 123 1.19 3.04 -5.27
CA VAL A 123 2.32 3.66 -5.97
C VAL A 123 3.57 2.81 -5.69
N PRO A 124 3.95 1.89 -6.59
CA PRO A 124 5.11 1.05 -6.40
C PRO A 124 6.40 1.87 -6.54
N THR A 125 7.39 1.54 -5.72
CA THR A 125 8.75 2.10 -5.78
C THR A 125 9.82 1.05 -6.08
N THR A 126 9.39 -0.16 -6.41
CA THR A 126 10.23 -1.26 -6.90
C THR A 126 9.58 -1.85 -8.14
N CYS A 127 10.39 -2.32 -9.09
CA CYS A 127 9.91 -3.05 -10.26
C CYS A 127 9.97 -4.55 -9.97
N GLY A 128 8.85 -5.29 -10.18
CA GLY A 128 8.86 -6.75 -10.13
C GLY A 128 7.76 -7.40 -9.30
N THR A 129 7.37 -6.86 -8.14
CA THR A 129 6.38 -7.53 -7.29
C THR A 129 4.97 -7.54 -7.88
N GLY A 130 4.63 -6.56 -8.73
CA GLY A 130 3.27 -6.42 -9.28
C GLY A 130 2.19 -6.21 -8.23
N SER A 131 2.57 -5.86 -6.99
CA SER A 131 1.62 -5.74 -5.88
C SER A 131 0.56 -4.67 -6.14
N GLU A 132 0.86 -3.65 -6.94
CA GLU A 132 -0.06 -2.58 -7.31
C GLU A 132 -1.22 -3.05 -8.20
N VAL A 133 -1.06 -4.17 -8.91
CA VAL A 133 -2.07 -4.72 -9.82
C VAL A 133 -2.67 -6.05 -9.33
N THR A 134 -2.35 -6.48 -8.12
CA THR A 134 -2.87 -7.72 -7.53
C THR A 134 -3.78 -7.45 -6.35
N ASN A 135 -4.64 -8.40 -6.04
CA ASN A 135 -5.57 -8.38 -4.90
C ASN A 135 -5.10 -9.25 -3.72
N ILE A 136 -3.80 -9.51 -3.64
CA ILE A 136 -3.21 -10.38 -2.62
C ILE A 136 -2.42 -9.53 -1.64
N SER A 137 -2.57 -9.79 -0.34
CA SER A 137 -1.72 -9.31 0.73
C SER A 137 -1.04 -10.48 1.42
N ILE A 138 0.30 -10.45 1.50
CA ILE A 138 1.09 -11.50 2.13
C ILE A 138 1.66 -10.95 3.43
N LEU A 139 1.30 -11.60 4.56
CA LEU A 139 1.80 -11.24 5.89
C LEU A 139 2.53 -12.40 6.57
N ALA A 140 3.52 -12.04 7.37
CA ALA A 140 4.02 -12.91 8.42
C ALA A 140 3.02 -12.89 9.59
N LEU A 141 2.41 -14.05 9.89
CA LEU A 141 1.57 -14.24 11.06
C LEU A 141 2.48 -14.69 12.22
N LEU A 142 2.91 -13.73 13.04
CA LEU A 142 4.01 -13.93 14.00
C LEU A 142 3.69 -14.98 15.05
N SER A 143 2.47 -14.96 15.61
CA SER A 143 2.04 -15.94 16.60
C SER A 143 1.98 -17.36 16.05
N ARG A 144 1.84 -17.52 14.73
CA ARG A 144 1.76 -18.82 14.03
C ARG A 144 3.08 -19.22 13.36
N ARG A 145 4.07 -18.35 13.38
CA ARG A 145 5.39 -18.54 12.74
C ARG A 145 5.27 -18.97 11.27
N THR A 146 4.34 -18.36 10.53
CA THR A 146 4.07 -18.68 9.13
C THR A 146 3.81 -17.44 8.31
N LYS A 147 4.00 -17.55 6.99
CA LYS A 147 3.53 -16.55 6.03
C LYS A 147 2.26 -17.04 5.39
N LYS A 148 1.30 -16.15 5.22
CA LYS A 148 0.04 -16.48 4.57
C LYS A 148 -0.40 -15.34 3.66
N GLY A 149 -0.85 -15.69 2.46
CA GLY A 149 -1.51 -14.78 1.53
C GLY A 149 -3.03 -14.77 1.77
N LEU A 150 -3.61 -13.59 1.70
CA LEU A 150 -5.05 -13.38 1.65
C LEU A 150 -5.38 -12.70 0.34
N ALA A 151 -6.29 -13.27 -0.44
CA ALA A 151 -6.70 -12.76 -1.74
C ALA A 151 -8.21 -12.52 -1.77
N HIS A 152 -8.65 -11.32 -2.15
CA HIS A 152 -10.06 -11.00 -2.30
C HIS A 152 -10.25 -9.80 -3.23
N GLU A 153 -11.36 -9.74 -3.98
CA GLU A 153 -11.68 -8.65 -4.90
C GLU A 153 -11.68 -7.27 -4.23
N SER A 154 -12.12 -7.19 -2.98
CA SER A 154 -12.11 -5.95 -2.18
C SER A 154 -10.70 -5.35 -1.96
N MET A 155 -9.64 -6.09 -2.23
CA MET A 155 -8.26 -5.67 -2.05
C MET A 155 -7.59 -5.20 -3.35
N PHE A 156 -8.28 -5.25 -4.49
CA PHE A 156 -7.79 -4.54 -5.67
C PHE A 156 -7.72 -3.04 -5.40
N ALA A 157 -6.63 -2.42 -5.85
CA ALA A 157 -6.55 -0.96 -5.88
C ALA A 157 -7.62 -0.38 -6.82
N ASP A 158 -8.08 0.82 -6.55
CA ASP A 158 -8.89 1.60 -7.49
C ASP A 158 -7.98 2.18 -8.57
N GLN A 159 -6.78 2.62 -8.15
CA GLN A 159 -5.76 3.13 -9.06
C GLN A 159 -4.38 2.59 -8.68
N ALA A 160 -3.63 2.15 -9.69
CA ALA A 160 -2.19 1.94 -9.62
C ALA A 160 -1.51 3.14 -10.30
N VAL A 161 -0.57 3.77 -9.60
CA VAL A 161 0.09 4.97 -10.09
C VAL A 161 1.59 4.73 -10.24
N LEU A 162 2.09 4.89 -11.45
CA LEU A 162 3.51 4.72 -11.77
C LEU A 162 4.18 6.09 -11.79
N ILE A 163 5.21 6.28 -10.96
CA ILE A 163 5.98 7.52 -10.89
C ILE A 163 7.47 7.18 -11.04
N PRO A 164 8.03 7.24 -12.27
CA PRO A 164 9.43 6.89 -12.52
C PRO A 164 10.44 7.70 -11.70
N GLU A 165 10.06 8.90 -11.23
CA GLU A 165 10.87 9.71 -10.34
C GLU A 165 11.30 8.95 -9.08
N LEU A 166 10.42 8.14 -8.51
CA LEU A 166 10.68 7.34 -7.30
C LEU A 166 11.75 6.25 -7.49
N LEU A 167 12.01 5.85 -8.73
CA LEU A 167 13.02 4.85 -9.05
C LEU A 167 14.43 5.45 -9.16
N LYS A 168 14.57 6.78 -9.33
CA LYS A 168 15.88 7.43 -9.52
C LYS A 168 16.83 7.26 -8.33
N GLY A 169 16.28 7.14 -7.12
CA GLY A 169 17.04 6.95 -5.89
C GLY A 169 17.21 5.49 -5.45
N LEU A 170 16.71 4.54 -6.25
CA LEU A 170 16.73 3.13 -5.87
C LEU A 170 18.17 2.57 -5.92
N PRO A 171 18.69 1.96 -4.83
CA PRO A 171 20.00 1.32 -4.87
C PRO A 171 20.06 0.25 -5.95
N PHE A 172 21.16 0.17 -6.67
CA PHE A 172 21.32 -0.79 -7.78
C PHE A 172 21.05 -2.24 -7.37
N SER A 173 21.45 -2.64 -6.16
CA SER A 173 21.17 -3.98 -5.64
C SER A 173 19.67 -4.26 -5.53
N VAL A 174 18.88 -3.28 -5.06
CA VAL A 174 17.42 -3.40 -4.95
C VAL A 174 16.79 -3.41 -6.33
N PHE A 175 17.25 -2.53 -7.23
CA PHE A 175 16.79 -2.51 -8.62
C PHE A 175 17.05 -3.84 -9.32
N ALA A 176 18.28 -4.38 -9.21
CA ALA A 176 18.65 -5.63 -9.86
C ALA A 176 17.83 -6.82 -9.34
N THR A 177 17.70 -6.96 -8.01
CA THR A 177 16.92 -8.07 -7.43
C THR A 177 15.44 -7.98 -7.76
N SER A 178 14.83 -6.79 -7.63
CA SER A 178 13.41 -6.63 -7.94
C SER A 178 13.10 -6.79 -9.44
N SER A 179 14.05 -6.44 -10.33
CA SER A 179 13.86 -6.63 -11.78
C SER A 179 13.96 -8.10 -12.22
N ILE A 180 14.60 -8.96 -11.42
CA ILE A 180 14.66 -10.41 -11.68
C ILE A 180 13.35 -11.07 -11.26
N ASP A 181 12.63 -10.50 -10.30
CA ASP A 181 11.33 -10.98 -9.83
C ASP A 181 10.18 -10.66 -10.82
N ALA A 182 10.43 -9.77 -11.78
CA ALA A 182 9.48 -9.41 -12.82
C ALA A 182 9.53 -10.44 -13.98
#